data_5a4b859351fad05b555e645e22ae846f
#
_entry.id   5a4b859351fad05b555e645e22ae846f
#
_cell.length_a   1.000
_cell.length_b   1.000
_cell.length_c   1.000
_cell.angle_alpha   90.00
_cell.angle_beta   90.00
_cell.angle_gamma   90.00
#
_symmetry.space_group_name_H-M   'P 1'
#
loop_
_entity.id
_entity.type
_entity.pdbx_description
1 polymer ?
#
loop_
_entity_poly.entity_id
_entity_poly.type
_entity_poly.pdbx_seq_one_letter_code
_entity_poly.pdbx_strand_id
1 'polypeptide(L)'
;YEMSVSEKQTVEIVKVLYRGADILILDEPTAVLTPQETEKLFGVLRRMRDDGKAIIIITHKLHEVLSLSDRVSVLCKGKYVGTVNTKDTSESELTEMMVGKKVVLNIDRTEPKNPEDRLVIRDLSCMSREGVKLLDDVTFTARAGEILGIAGIAGSGQRELLEAIAGLQSVSDGEILYHNPKNGKTENLRDKTPM
;
A
#
# COMPACT_ATOMS: atom_id res chain seq x y z
N TYR A 1 -22.36 -13.90 -0.74
CA TYR A 1 -21.02 -13.55 -0.19
C TYR A 1 -20.20 -13.00 -1.35
N GLU A 2 -19.82 -11.72 -1.29
CA GLU A 2 -18.86 -11.18 -2.23
C GLU A 2 -17.45 -11.44 -1.70
N MET A 3 -16.63 -12.10 -2.50
CA MET A 3 -15.23 -12.36 -2.19
C MET A 3 -14.44 -11.04 -2.22
N SER A 4 -13.51 -10.86 -1.29
CA SER A 4 -12.54 -9.78 -1.31
C SER A 4 -11.66 -9.83 -2.57
N VAL A 5 -10.98 -8.74 -2.89
CA VAL A 5 -10.07 -8.70 -4.05
C VAL A 5 -8.95 -9.72 -3.90
N SER A 6 -8.41 -9.89 -2.69
CA SER A 6 -7.39 -10.87 -2.35
C SER A 6 -7.87 -12.31 -2.57
N GLU A 7 -9.09 -12.65 -2.13
CA GLU A 7 -9.69 -13.97 -2.34
C GLU A 7 -9.92 -14.25 -3.82
N LYS A 8 -10.44 -13.27 -4.59
CA LYS A 8 -10.62 -13.40 -6.05
C LYS A 8 -9.27 -13.69 -6.73
N GLN A 9 -8.21 -12.99 -6.37
CA GLN A 9 -6.88 -13.21 -6.92
C GLN A 9 -6.35 -14.61 -6.57
N THR A 10 -6.54 -15.07 -5.35
CA THR A 10 -6.16 -16.43 -4.93
C THR A 10 -6.88 -17.48 -5.78
N VAL A 11 -8.17 -17.30 -6.05
CA VAL A 11 -8.97 -18.21 -6.90
C VAL A 11 -8.43 -18.25 -8.33
N GLU A 12 -8.05 -17.10 -8.92
CA GLU A 12 -7.47 -17.06 -10.27
C GLU A 12 -6.14 -17.84 -10.33
N ILE A 13 -5.29 -17.68 -9.33
CA ILE A 13 -4.03 -18.45 -9.23
C ILE A 13 -4.33 -19.95 -9.13
N VAL A 14 -5.26 -20.35 -8.24
CA VAL A 14 -5.64 -21.76 -8.08
C VAL A 14 -6.22 -22.35 -9.37
N LYS A 15 -7.01 -21.60 -10.12
CA LYS A 15 -7.54 -22.02 -11.44
C LYS A 15 -6.43 -22.36 -12.43
N VAL A 16 -5.39 -21.54 -12.52
CA VAL A 16 -4.27 -21.78 -13.43
C VAL A 16 -3.50 -23.02 -12.99
N LEU A 17 -3.31 -23.19 -11.68
CA LEU A 17 -2.66 -24.38 -11.10
C LEU A 17 -3.42 -25.66 -11.41
N TYR A 18 -4.75 -25.64 -11.23
CA TYR A 18 -5.62 -26.79 -11.49
C TYR A 18 -5.59 -27.25 -12.94
N ARG A 19 -5.38 -26.33 -13.89
CA ARG A 19 -5.28 -26.61 -15.32
C ARG A 19 -3.96 -27.26 -15.76
N GLY A 20 -3.01 -27.47 -14.83
CA GLY A 20 -1.75 -28.15 -15.10
C GLY A 20 -0.78 -27.35 -15.97
N ALA A 21 -0.80 -26.02 -15.88
CA ALA A 21 0.11 -25.18 -16.63
C ALA A 21 1.58 -25.47 -16.28
N ASP A 22 2.44 -25.52 -17.30
CA ASP A 22 3.89 -25.67 -17.14
C ASP A 22 4.60 -24.32 -17.01
N ILE A 23 3.96 -23.26 -17.46
CA ILE A 23 4.46 -21.87 -17.36
C ILE A 23 3.39 -21.02 -16.70
N LEU A 24 3.77 -20.34 -15.62
CA LEU A 24 2.93 -19.41 -14.90
C LEU A 24 3.47 -17.99 -15.03
N ILE A 25 2.64 -17.06 -15.50
CA ILE A 25 2.98 -15.63 -15.60
C ILE A 25 2.06 -14.87 -14.66
N LEU A 26 2.64 -14.13 -13.72
CA LEU A 26 1.95 -13.34 -12.72
C LEU A 26 2.36 -11.87 -12.84
N ASP A 27 1.36 -10.98 -12.98
CA ASP A 27 1.56 -9.54 -13.04
C ASP A 27 1.04 -8.91 -11.74
N GLU A 28 1.95 -8.26 -10.97
CA GLU A 28 1.71 -7.63 -9.66
C GLU A 28 0.88 -8.50 -8.70
N PRO A 29 1.22 -9.79 -8.49
CA PRO A 29 0.33 -10.72 -7.78
C PRO A 29 0.16 -10.41 -6.29
N THR A 30 0.96 -9.53 -5.73
CA THR A 30 0.96 -9.15 -4.31
C THR A 30 0.41 -7.76 -4.03
N ALA A 31 -0.11 -7.07 -5.07
CA ALA A 31 -0.54 -5.67 -4.95
C ALA A 31 -1.61 -5.44 -3.87
N VAL A 32 -2.48 -6.43 -3.64
CA VAL A 32 -3.61 -6.36 -2.70
C VAL A 32 -3.50 -7.37 -1.55
N LEU A 33 -2.38 -8.11 -1.47
CA LEU A 33 -2.16 -9.12 -0.44
C LEU A 33 -1.53 -8.51 0.82
N THR A 34 -1.92 -9.07 1.95
CA THR A 34 -1.19 -8.84 3.21
C THR A 34 0.18 -9.52 3.17
N PRO A 35 1.14 -9.13 4.03
CA PRO A 35 2.44 -9.81 4.12
C PRO A 35 2.32 -11.33 4.36
N GLN A 36 1.36 -11.76 5.20
CA GLN A 36 1.10 -13.16 5.50
C GLN A 36 0.56 -13.93 4.29
N GLU A 37 -0.31 -13.30 3.48
CA GLU A 37 -0.83 -13.89 2.25
C GLU A 37 0.26 -13.95 1.17
N THR A 38 1.11 -12.93 1.08
CA THR A 38 2.26 -12.90 0.19
C THR A 38 3.21 -14.07 0.47
N GLU A 39 3.55 -14.33 1.73
CA GLU A 39 4.39 -15.47 2.10
C GLU A 39 3.74 -16.82 1.76
N LYS A 40 2.42 -16.96 1.96
CA LYS A 40 1.70 -18.16 1.54
C LYS A 40 1.77 -18.38 0.03
N LEU A 41 1.55 -17.31 -0.75
CA LEU A 41 1.69 -17.33 -2.20
C LEU A 41 3.11 -17.74 -2.62
N PHE A 42 4.13 -17.12 -2.04
CA PHE A 42 5.53 -17.45 -2.33
C PHE A 42 5.87 -18.91 -1.99
N GLY A 43 5.33 -19.44 -0.90
CA GLY A 43 5.45 -20.85 -0.55
C GLY A 43 4.85 -21.78 -1.61
N VAL A 44 3.74 -21.39 -2.24
CA VAL A 44 3.13 -22.14 -3.36
C VAL A 44 4.01 -22.04 -4.59
N LEU A 45 4.49 -20.85 -4.96
CA LEU A 45 5.33 -20.64 -6.14
C LEU A 45 6.67 -21.38 -6.03
N ARG A 46 7.29 -21.39 -4.85
CA ARG A 46 8.53 -22.17 -4.61
C ARG A 46 8.30 -23.67 -4.84
N ARG A 47 7.20 -24.23 -4.33
CA ARG A 47 6.85 -25.65 -4.58
C ARG A 47 6.65 -25.94 -6.07
N MET A 48 5.96 -25.07 -6.78
CA MET A 48 5.79 -25.24 -8.24
C MET A 48 7.10 -25.19 -8.99
N ARG A 49 8.02 -24.28 -8.62
CA ARG A 49 9.38 -24.25 -9.17
C ARG A 49 10.11 -25.57 -8.89
N ASP A 50 10.02 -26.08 -7.68
CA ASP A 50 10.66 -27.34 -7.28
C ASP A 50 10.06 -28.55 -8.01
N ASP A 51 8.77 -28.47 -8.41
CA ASP A 51 8.08 -29.43 -9.28
C ASP A 51 8.43 -29.22 -10.79
N GLY A 52 9.39 -28.34 -11.12
CA GLY A 52 9.89 -28.13 -12.48
C GLY A 52 9.07 -27.15 -13.32
N LYS A 53 8.13 -26.40 -12.72
CA LYS A 53 7.36 -25.39 -13.44
C LYS A 53 8.17 -24.11 -13.65
N ALA A 54 7.98 -23.44 -14.80
CA ALA A 54 8.56 -22.13 -15.07
C ALA A 54 7.64 -21.03 -14.55
N ILE A 55 8.19 -20.08 -13.77
CA ILE A 55 7.42 -18.98 -13.18
C ILE A 55 8.02 -17.67 -13.61
N ILE A 56 7.19 -16.77 -14.12
CA ILE A 56 7.53 -15.38 -14.43
C ILE A 56 6.67 -14.50 -13.52
N ILE A 57 7.33 -13.71 -12.68
CA ILE A 57 6.65 -12.71 -11.87
C ILE A 57 7.06 -11.32 -12.32
N ILE A 58 6.08 -10.46 -12.53
CA ILE A 58 6.28 -9.05 -12.87
C ILE A 58 5.89 -8.24 -11.64
N THR A 59 6.81 -7.47 -11.11
CA THR A 59 6.57 -6.60 -9.95
C THR A 59 7.62 -5.50 -9.89
N HIS A 60 7.28 -4.39 -9.25
CA HIS A 60 8.19 -3.30 -8.93
C HIS A 60 8.72 -3.36 -7.48
N LYS A 61 8.26 -4.33 -6.69
CA LYS A 61 8.67 -4.52 -5.30
C LYS A 61 9.96 -5.34 -5.22
N LEU A 62 11.10 -4.67 -5.18
CA LEU A 62 12.41 -5.31 -5.28
C LEU A 62 12.68 -6.34 -4.17
N HIS A 63 12.20 -6.10 -2.94
CA HIS A 63 12.33 -7.06 -1.85
C HIS A 63 11.62 -8.40 -2.15
N GLU A 64 10.47 -8.37 -2.86
CA GLU A 64 9.76 -9.58 -3.28
C GLU A 64 10.55 -10.33 -4.35
N VAL A 65 11.09 -9.60 -5.32
CA VAL A 65 11.95 -10.16 -6.36
C VAL A 65 13.15 -10.88 -5.75
N LEU A 66 13.86 -10.20 -4.83
CA LEU A 66 15.06 -10.75 -4.18
C LEU A 66 14.74 -11.95 -3.28
N SER A 67 13.55 -12.03 -2.70
CA SER A 67 13.15 -13.13 -1.81
C SER A 67 12.67 -14.38 -2.55
N LEU A 68 12.11 -14.21 -3.76
CA LEU A 68 11.42 -15.29 -4.47
C LEU A 68 12.16 -15.78 -5.71
N SER A 69 12.71 -14.89 -6.53
CA SER A 69 13.21 -15.25 -7.86
C SER A 69 14.68 -15.71 -7.84
N ASP A 70 15.05 -16.59 -8.77
CA ASP A 70 16.42 -17.05 -8.95
C ASP A 70 17.25 -16.02 -9.75
N ARG A 71 16.60 -15.31 -10.67
CA ARG A 71 17.22 -14.27 -11.50
C ARG A 71 16.21 -13.18 -11.85
N VAL A 72 16.70 -11.99 -12.11
CA VAL A 72 15.92 -10.79 -12.43
C VAL A 72 16.31 -10.23 -13.78
N SER A 73 15.33 -10.03 -14.64
CA SER A 73 15.47 -9.25 -15.88
C SER A 73 14.92 -7.87 -15.69
N VAL A 74 15.73 -6.85 -15.96
CA VAL A 74 15.33 -5.44 -15.75
C VAL A 74 14.94 -4.80 -17.08
N LEU A 75 13.80 -4.12 -17.07
CA LEU A 75 13.27 -3.31 -18.16
C LEU A 75 13.25 -1.82 -17.74
N CYS A 76 13.71 -0.95 -18.61
CA CYS A 76 13.65 0.51 -18.42
C CYS A 76 13.10 1.17 -19.65
N LYS A 77 11.97 1.87 -19.56
CA LYS A 77 11.32 2.57 -20.67
C LYS A 77 11.15 1.69 -21.91
N GLY A 78 10.70 0.45 -21.72
CA GLY A 78 10.50 -0.54 -22.78
C GLY A 78 11.78 -1.18 -23.34
N LYS A 79 12.95 -0.85 -22.81
CA LYS A 79 14.22 -1.44 -23.21
C LYS A 79 14.68 -2.48 -22.19
N TYR A 80 15.18 -3.61 -22.69
CA TYR A 80 15.86 -4.60 -21.88
C TYR A 80 17.24 -4.04 -21.45
N VAL A 81 17.48 -4.02 -20.14
CA VAL A 81 18.73 -3.50 -19.55
C VAL A 81 19.71 -4.62 -19.28
N GLY A 82 19.23 -5.74 -18.76
CA GLY A 82 20.07 -6.89 -18.44
C GLY A 82 19.34 -7.90 -17.55
N THR A 83 19.98 -9.05 -17.33
CA THR A 83 19.54 -10.07 -16.38
C THR A 83 20.68 -10.37 -15.40
N VAL A 84 20.34 -10.43 -14.12
CA VAL A 84 21.26 -10.75 -13.01
C VAL A 84 20.68 -11.87 -12.16
N ASN A 85 21.55 -12.65 -11.50
CA ASN A 85 21.10 -13.61 -10.49
C ASN A 85 20.75 -12.83 -9.20
N THR A 86 19.69 -13.20 -8.53
CA THR A 86 19.25 -12.52 -7.30
C THR A 86 20.24 -12.65 -6.15
N LYS A 87 20.97 -13.76 -6.08
CA LYS A 87 22.03 -13.98 -5.09
C LYS A 87 23.27 -13.09 -5.26
N ASP A 88 23.46 -12.53 -6.45
CA ASP A 88 24.67 -11.77 -6.83
C ASP A 88 24.36 -10.25 -6.98
N THR A 89 23.16 -9.82 -6.59
CA THR A 89 22.71 -8.41 -6.72
C THR A 89 22.06 -7.90 -5.45
N SER A 90 21.81 -6.60 -5.41
CA SER A 90 21.16 -5.90 -4.31
C SER A 90 19.98 -5.04 -4.78
N GLU A 91 19.13 -4.62 -3.85
CA GLU A 91 18.03 -3.69 -4.14
C GLU A 91 18.53 -2.37 -4.74
N SER A 92 19.67 -1.88 -4.26
CA SER A 92 20.29 -0.66 -4.79
C SER A 92 20.74 -0.81 -6.25
N GLU A 93 21.39 -1.92 -6.58
CA GLU A 93 21.83 -2.23 -7.95
C GLU A 93 20.64 -2.38 -8.91
N LEU A 94 19.61 -3.12 -8.50
CA LEU A 94 18.38 -3.26 -9.29
C LEU A 94 17.71 -1.91 -9.51
N THR A 95 17.66 -1.06 -8.48
CA THR A 95 17.12 0.30 -8.58
C THR A 95 17.93 1.13 -9.59
N GLU A 96 19.27 1.07 -9.56
CA GLU A 96 20.12 1.74 -10.54
C GLU A 96 19.84 1.28 -11.97
N MET A 97 19.68 -0.04 -12.17
CA MET A 97 19.35 -0.61 -13.48
C MET A 97 17.98 -0.13 -13.97
N MET A 98 16.97 -0.06 -13.08
CA MET A 98 15.60 0.38 -13.42
C MET A 98 15.51 1.85 -13.76
N VAL A 99 16.26 2.70 -13.04
CA VAL A 99 16.22 4.18 -13.20
C VAL A 99 17.26 4.68 -14.19
N GLY A 100 18.34 3.92 -14.41
CA GLY A 100 19.46 4.29 -15.26
C GLY A 100 20.37 5.37 -14.68
N LYS A 101 20.27 5.62 -13.37
CA LYS A 101 21.10 6.58 -12.62
C LYS A 101 21.33 6.05 -11.21
N LYS A 102 22.49 6.39 -10.62
CA LYS A 102 22.71 6.19 -9.19
C LYS A 102 21.64 6.91 -8.38
N VAL A 103 20.81 6.17 -7.65
CA VAL A 103 19.79 6.73 -6.77
C VAL A 103 20.36 6.76 -5.37
N VAL A 104 20.59 7.95 -4.85
CA VAL A 104 20.89 8.14 -3.42
C VAL A 104 19.55 8.13 -2.69
N LEU A 105 19.28 7.06 -1.96
CA LEU A 105 18.03 6.87 -1.19
C LEU A 105 17.98 7.73 0.09
N ASN A 106 19.02 8.52 0.37
CA ASN A 106 18.99 9.47 1.48
C ASN A 106 18.17 10.69 1.09
N ILE A 107 16.97 10.75 1.60
CA ILE A 107 16.14 11.96 1.54
C ILE A 107 16.47 12.79 2.79
N ASP A 108 17.20 13.88 2.61
CA ASP A 108 17.38 14.89 3.66
C ASP A 108 16.01 15.51 3.97
N ARG A 109 15.45 15.13 5.11
CA ARG A 109 14.21 15.72 5.61
C ARG A 109 14.54 16.92 6.46
N THR A 110 14.22 18.11 5.96
CA THR A 110 14.21 19.33 6.77
C THR A 110 13.07 19.29 7.77
N GLU A 111 13.38 19.51 9.04
CA GLU A 111 12.35 19.66 10.07
C GLU A 111 11.45 20.87 9.76
N PRO A 112 10.13 20.74 9.97
CA PRO A 112 9.20 21.85 9.77
C PRO A 112 9.55 23.02 10.69
N LYS A 113 9.62 24.23 10.14
CA LYS A 113 9.84 25.46 10.92
C LYS A 113 8.49 25.87 11.53
N ASN A 114 8.42 25.89 12.87
CA ASN A 114 7.22 26.29 13.64
C ASN A 114 5.96 25.51 13.22
N PRO A 115 5.91 24.19 13.53
CA PRO A 115 4.74 23.37 13.18
C PRO A 115 3.54 23.79 14.02
N GLU A 116 2.57 24.47 13.40
CA GLU A 116 1.27 24.75 13.99
C GLU A 116 0.27 23.64 13.68
N ASP A 117 -0.56 23.29 14.65
CA ASP A 117 -1.63 22.33 14.41
C ASP A 117 -2.57 22.86 13.32
N ARG A 118 -2.84 22.01 12.30
CA ARG A 118 -3.68 22.41 11.17
C ARG A 118 -4.96 21.61 11.09
N LEU A 119 -4.89 20.31 11.29
CA LEU A 119 -6.04 19.41 11.38
C LEU A 119 -5.87 18.54 12.62
N VAL A 120 -6.81 18.62 13.53
CA VAL A 120 -6.83 17.82 14.76
C VAL A 120 -8.03 16.89 14.72
N ILE A 121 -7.78 15.61 14.76
CA ILE A 121 -8.78 14.56 14.89
C ILE A 121 -8.77 14.10 16.34
N ARG A 122 -9.92 14.08 17.00
CA ARG A 122 -10.07 13.63 18.38
C ARG A 122 -11.21 12.63 18.49
N ASP A 123 -10.89 11.47 19.04
CA ASP A 123 -11.82 10.42 19.45
C ASP A 123 -12.82 10.04 18.33
N LEU A 124 -12.34 10.12 17.07
CA LEU A 124 -13.17 9.99 15.88
C LEU A 124 -13.64 8.56 15.71
N SER A 125 -14.95 8.37 15.73
CA SER A 125 -15.61 7.08 15.50
C SER A 125 -16.64 7.17 14.39
N CYS A 126 -16.71 6.12 13.57
CA CYS A 126 -17.69 6.00 12.49
C CYS A 126 -18.35 4.62 12.52
N MET A 127 -19.63 4.57 12.15
CA MET A 127 -20.41 3.35 12.06
C MET A 127 -20.90 3.13 10.63
N SER A 128 -20.99 1.87 10.20
CA SER A 128 -21.69 1.52 8.96
C SER A 128 -23.21 1.63 9.15
N ARG A 129 -23.96 1.55 8.06
CA ARG A 129 -25.44 1.51 8.11
C ARG A 129 -25.97 0.25 8.83
N GLU A 130 -25.19 -0.81 8.85
CA GLU A 130 -25.50 -2.07 9.52
C GLU A 130 -25.05 -2.08 11.00
N GLY A 131 -24.53 -0.95 11.53
CA GLY A 131 -24.08 -0.83 12.90
C GLY A 131 -22.71 -1.44 13.20
N VAL A 132 -21.91 -1.70 12.15
CA VAL A 132 -20.51 -2.14 12.32
C VAL A 132 -19.62 -0.93 12.54
N LYS A 133 -18.75 -1.00 13.55
CA LYS A 133 -17.76 0.08 13.82
C LYS A 133 -16.69 0.06 12.73
N LEU A 134 -16.58 1.16 11.98
CA LEU A 134 -15.63 1.34 10.88
C LEU A 134 -14.37 2.06 11.35
N LEU A 135 -14.53 3.04 12.24
CA LEU A 135 -13.45 3.72 12.96
C LEU A 135 -13.77 3.70 14.46
N ASP A 136 -12.77 3.53 15.29
CA ASP A 136 -12.88 3.42 16.72
C ASP A 136 -11.84 4.31 17.40
N ASP A 137 -12.29 5.45 17.96
CA ASP A 137 -11.49 6.33 18.82
C ASP A 137 -10.17 6.81 18.18
N VAL A 138 -10.21 7.24 16.92
CA VAL A 138 -9.04 7.66 16.16
C VAL A 138 -8.65 9.08 16.56
N THR A 139 -7.43 9.25 17.06
CA THR A 139 -6.88 10.56 17.48
C THR A 139 -5.50 10.79 16.86
N PHE A 140 -5.32 11.91 16.18
CA PHE A 140 -4.02 12.39 15.68
C PHE A 140 -4.10 13.86 15.29
N THR A 141 -2.92 14.47 15.09
CA THR A 141 -2.80 15.87 14.64
C THR A 141 -1.90 15.93 13.40
N ALA A 142 -2.37 16.60 12.36
CA ALA A 142 -1.55 17.00 11.21
C ALA A 142 -1.20 18.48 11.32
N ARG A 143 0.11 18.80 11.14
CA ARG A 143 0.66 20.14 11.36
C ARG A 143 1.04 20.83 10.07
N ALA A 144 1.15 22.14 10.12
CA ALA A 144 1.66 22.91 9.00
C ALA A 144 3.14 22.56 8.72
N GLY A 145 3.46 22.40 7.46
CA GLY A 145 4.84 22.12 7.03
C GLY A 145 5.31 20.68 7.22
N GLU A 146 4.45 19.76 7.69
CA GLU A 146 4.76 18.33 7.76
C GLU A 146 3.98 17.52 6.71
N ILE A 147 4.44 16.32 6.45
CA ILE A 147 3.70 15.28 5.73
C ILE A 147 3.42 14.16 6.72
N LEU A 148 2.16 14.05 7.15
CA LEU A 148 1.71 12.95 8.01
C LEU A 148 1.31 11.75 7.15
N GLY A 149 2.00 10.62 7.30
CA GLY A 149 1.65 9.36 6.63
C GLY A 149 0.67 8.54 7.48
N ILE A 150 -0.39 8.03 6.87
CA ILE A 150 -1.33 7.10 7.51
C ILE A 150 -1.17 5.74 6.83
N ALA A 151 -0.68 4.76 7.57
CA ALA A 151 -0.43 3.42 7.08
C ALA A 151 -1.43 2.41 7.66
N GLY A 152 -1.74 1.38 6.88
CA GLY A 152 -2.58 0.26 7.29
C GLY A 152 -2.76 -0.73 6.14
N ILE A 153 -3.19 -1.94 6.45
CA ILE A 153 -3.58 -2.94 5.45
C ILE A 153 -4.97 -2.60 4.87
N ALA A 154 -5.32 -3.20 3.73
CA ALA A 154 -6.65 -3.05 3.14
C ALA A 154 -7.75 -3.39 4.17
N GLY A 155 -8.76 -2.52 4.30
CA GLY A 155 -9.85 -2.69 5.24
C GLY A 155 -9.57 -2.22 6.68
N SER A 156 -8.43 -1.53 6.94
CA SER A 156 -8.11 -1.00 8.27
C SER A 156 -8.72 0.39 8.57
N GLY A 157 -9.65 0.87 7.74
CA GLY A 157 -10.37 2.12 8.01
C GLY A 157 -9.77 3.37 7.36
N GLN A 158 -8.69 3.28 6.56
CA GLN A 158 -8.07 4.45 5.92
C GLN A 158 -9.03 5.18 4.97
N ARG A 159 -9.85 4.41 4.24
CA ARG A 159 -10.86 4.96 3.34
C ARG A 159 -11.94 5.70 4.13
N GLU A 160 -12.45 5.08 5.16
CA GLU A 160 -13.50 5.61 6.03
C GLU A 160 -13.02 6.87 6.76
N LEU A 161 -11.74 6.90 7.18
CA LEU A 161 -11.11 8.08 7.75
C LEU A 161 -11.04 9.24 6.74
N LEU A 162 -10.60 8.96 5.51
CA LEU A 162 -10.55 9.96 4.45
C LEU A 162 -11.94 10.50 4.13
N GLU A 163 -12.94 9.61 3.99
CA GLU A 163 -14.32 9.96 3.73
C GLU A 163 -14.95 10.77 4.88
N ALA A 164 -14.62 10.46 6.15
CA ALA A 164 -15.06 11.22 7.31
C ALA A 164 -14.48 12.65 7.32
N ILE A 165 -13.18 12.79 7.06
CA ILE A 165 -12.51 14.10 6.97
C ILE A 165 -13.09 14.93 5.80
N ALA A 166 -13.41 14.28 4.69
CA ALA A 166 -14.01 14.93 3.52
C ALA A 166 -15.51 15.22 3.67
N GLY A 167 -16.17 14.81 4.77
CA GLY A 167 -17.60 14.99 4.99
C GLY A 167 -18.49 14.04 4.17
N LEU A 168 -17.92 12.95 3.64
CA LEU A 168 -18.63 11.94 2.84
C LEU A 168 -19.14 10.75 3.68
N GLN A 169 -18.54 10.54 4.85
CA GLN A 169 -18.91 9.51 5.83
C GLN A 169 -19.44 10.19 7.10
N SER A 170 -20.56 9.71 7.62
CA SER A 170 -21.13 10.22 8.86
C SER A 170 -20.25 9.86 10.06
N VAL A 171 -19.94 10.85 10.88
CA VAL A 171 -19.19 10.68 12.13
C VAL A 171 -20.18 10.40 13.26
N SER A 172 -20.00 9.25 13.95
CA SER A 172 -20.85 8.88 15.10
C SER A 172 -20.41 9.57 16.38
N ASP A 173 -19.10 9.73 16.59
CA ASP A 173 -18.52 10.40 17.75
C ASP A 173 -17.18 11.05 17.42
N GLY A 174 -16.72 12.01 18.25
CA GLY A 174 -15.45 12.71 18.10
C GLY A 174 -15.55 14.02 17.33
N GLU A 175 -14.40 14.62 17.06
CA GLU A 175 -14.27 15.96 16.45
C GLU A 175 -13.22 15.96 15.33
N ILE A 176 -13.48 16.80 14.31
CA ILE A 176 -12.55 17.10 13.20
C ILE A 176 -12.33 18.62 13.22
N LEU A 177 -11.25 19.08 13.84
CA LEU A 177 -10.97 20.49 14.04
C LEU A 177 -9.97 20.99 12.99
N TYR A 178 -10.36 21.98 12.23
CA TYR A 178 -9.51 22.66 11.25
C TYR A 178 -9.13 24.06 11.74
N HIS A 179 -7.84 24.31 11.88
CA HIS A 179 -7.28 25.62 12.21
C HIS A 179 -6.99 26.41 10.94
N ASN A 180 -7.84 27.36 10.63
CA ASN A 180 -7.75 28.15 9.41
C ASN A 180 -6.63 29.22 9.52
N PRO A 181 -5.56 29.14 8.70
CA PRO A 181 -4.44 30.08 8.79
C PRO A 181 -4.77 31.50 8.34
N LYS A 182 -5.86 31.67 7.56
CA LYS A 182 -6.23 33.01 7.03
C LYS A 182 -6.95 33.88 8.03
N ASN A 183 -7.73 33.30 8.93
CA ASN A 183 -8.54 34.03 9.88
C ASN A 183 -8.27 33.68 11.36
N GLY A 184 -7.37 32.73 11.62
CA GLY A 184 -7.02 32.27 12.97
C GLY A 184 -8.12 31.48 13.69
N LYS A 185 -9.24 31.17 13.02
CA LYS A 185 -10.38 30.49 13.63
C LYS A 185 -10.23 28.96 13.53
N THR A 186 -10.69 28.28 14.57
CA THR A 186 -10.85 26.83 14.56
C THR A 186 -12.30 26.52 14.16
N GLU A 187 -12.45 25.64 13.20
CA GLU A 187 -13.74 25.17 12.71
C GLU A 187 -13.84 23.66 12.91
N ASN A 188 -14.95 23.19 13.48
CA ASN A 188 -15.26 21.77 13.50
C ASN A 188 -15.88 21.40 12.15
N LEU A 189 -15.25 20.47 11.45
CA LEU A 189 -15.71 20.00 10.12
C LEU A 189 -16.69 18.83 10.23
N ARG A 190 -16.91 18.29 11.44
CA ARG A 190 -17.96 17.31 11.67
C ARG A 190 -19.28 17.86 11.14
N ASP A 191 -20.00 17.08 10.35
CA ASP A 191 -21.30 17.44 9.78
C ASP A 191 -21.31 18.58 8.73
N LYS A 192 -20.13 19.03 8.27
CA LYS A 192 -20.05 19.93 7.12
C LYS A 192 -20.09 19.14 5.82
N THR A 193 -21.01 19.51 4.93
CA THR A 193 -21.08 18.98 3.56
C THR A 193 -19.84 19.38 2.77
N PRO A 194 -19.28 18.52 1.91
CA PRO A 194 -18.21 18.89 0.98
C PRO A 194 -18.64 20.09 0.13
N MET A 195 -17.75 21.06 -0.06
CA MET A 195 -17.96 22.20 -0.99
C MET A 195 -17.73 21.74 -2.42
#